data_dfac4cd3eaf18b2097604f1627406d8d
#
_entry.id   dfac4cd3eaf18b2097604f1627406d8d
#
_cell.length_a   1.000
_cell.length_b   1.000
_cell.length_c   1.000
_cell.angle_alpha   90.00
_cell.angle_beta   90.00
_cell.angle_gamma   90.00
#
_symmetry.space_group_name_H-M   'P 1'
#
loop_
_entity.id
_entity.type
_entity.pdbx_description
1 polymer ?
#
loop_
_entity_poly.entity_id
_entity_poly.type
_entity_poly.pdbx_seq_one_letter_code
_entity_poly.pdbx_strand_id
1 'polypeptide(L)'
;LIWAKDNALIMEDGSQIKGVRSRLLEVYRSLYFSAYPGLSRAEQVARVCRNMIERTFGATLAELTSLEQLFCLMHAEGLVERAVVDKLWEVYASTRPISRAQRRGSIMVLSMLAKAERELVADKMDVLLRIGLGTLGARDLVLCKHTCIALQHVSGSAKKIKGALSDENVRYPMHHTMFSRLSAVIEMTTDVIGRHPEWFSVAEAAIDAMYLLGEQPDAMCTDIVRRMSYAAFTPTGRAADDAYRMAQLVFVVGHMGLKQMVYLELVEREFKRRKSVRDASNDSSSKRTSELDQVAEQAEDDIGDTMAWVRERELLYGPQSLLACYGTLVPFICSNTRQYPDTYLQRAAALTLCKFMCISSEYCEA
;
A
#
# COMPACT_ATOMS: atom_id res chain seq x y z
N LEU A 1 -13.68 -16.39 -12.51
CA LEU A 1 -13.94 -15.28 -11.60
C LEU A 1 -13.67 -13.92 -12.25
N ILE A 2 -12.50 -13.72 -12.86
CA ILE A 2 -12.16 -12.48 -13.60
C ILE A 2 -13.18 -12.26 -14.70
N TRP A 3 -13.43 -13.29 -15.50
CA TRP A 3 -14.43 -13.23 -16.57
C TRP A 3 -15.84 -12.91 -16.04
N ALA A 4 -16.26 -13.52 -14.94
CA ALA A 4 -17.54 -13.24 -14.31
C ALA A 4 -17.64 -11.84 -13.72
N LYS A 5 -16.53 -11.27 -13.24
CA LYS A 5 -16.44 -9.88 -12.76
C LYS A 5 -16.59 -8.89 -13.91
N ASP A 6 -15.91 -9.15 -15.04
CA ASP A 6 -15.78 -8.17 -16.11
C ASP A 6 -16.92 -8.25 -17.14
N ASN A 7 -17.55 -9.44 -17.31
CA ASN A 7 -18.52 -9.67 -18.38
C ASN A 7 -19.94 -9.99 -17.93
N ALA A 8 -20.17 -10.27 -16.66
CA ALA A 8 -21.44 -10.84 -16.22
C ALA A 8 -22.20 -10.02 -15.19
N LEU A 9 -21.72 -8.83 -14.85
CA LEU A 9 -22.25 -8.08 -13.71
C LEU A 9 -23.16 -6.90 -14.09
N ILE A 10 -23.15 -6.49 -15.35
CA ILE A 10 -23.95 -5.35 -15.84
C ILE A 10 -24.63 -5.75 -17.13
N MET A 11 -25.96 -5.67 -17.15
CA MET A 11 -26.77 -5.82 -18.38
C MET A 11 -26.73 -4.51 -19.17
N GLU A 12 -27.17 -4.55 -20.43
CA GLU A 12 -27.26 -3.35 -21.30
C GLU A 12 -28.14 -2.24 -20.71
N ASP A 13 -29.08 -2.59 -19.83
CA ASP A 13 -29.92 -1.64 -19.08
C ASP A 13 -29.28 -1.12 -17.80
N GLY A 14 -28.03 -1.45 -17.52
CA GLY A 14 -27.31 -1.05 -16.30
C GLY A 14 -27.67 -1.86 -15.05
N SER A 15 -28.56 -2.86 -15.14
CA SER A 15 -28.90 -3.72 -14.02
C SER A 15 -27.81 -4.75 -13.73
N GLN A 16 -27.51 -4.99 -12.45
CA GLN A 16 -26.55 -6.04 -12.05
C GLN A 16 -27.17 -7.43 -12.20
N ILE A 17 -26.43 -8.35 -12.83
CA ILE A 17 -26.80 -9.77 -12.86
C ILE A 17 -26.54 -10.39 -11.47
N LYS A 18 -27.41 -10.12 -10.52
CA LYS A 18 -27.34 -10.67 -9.16
C LYS A 18 -27.23 -12.20 -9.12
N GLY A 19 -27.81 -12.89 -10.09
CA GLY A 19 -27.82 -14.35 -10.15
C GLY A 19 -26.45 -15.00 -10.36
N VAL A 20 -25.54 -14.40 -11.12
CA VAL A 20 -24.19 -14.96 -11.36
C VAL A 20 -23.33 -14.90 -10.10
N ARG A 21 -23.36 -13.76 -9.39
CA ARG A 21 -22.65 -13.58 -8.14
C ARG A 21 -23.11 -14.58 -7.07
N SER A 22 -24.42 -14.73 -6.91
CA SER A 22 -25.02 -15.68 -5.96
C SER A 22 -24.66 -17.13 -6.30
N ARG A 23 -24.71 -17.50 -7.57
CA ARG A 23 -24.34 -18.84 -8.03
C ARG A 23 -22.86 -19.14 -7.81
N LEU A 24 -21.97 -18.18 -8.06
CA LEU A 24 -20.55 -18.33 -7.77
C LEU A 24 -20.31 -18.57 -6.28
N LEU A 25 -20.94 -17.78 -5.41
CA LEU A 25 -20.87 -17.97 -3.96
C LEU A 25 -21.40 -19.33 -3.53
N GLU A 26 -22.51 -19.80 -4.11
CA GLU A 26 -23.07 -21.11 -3.81
C GLU A 26 -22.13 -22.25 -4.21
N VAL A 27 -21.52 -22.18 -5.40
CA VAL A 27 -20.52 -23.14 -5.87
C VAL A 27 -19.30 -23.15 -4.91
N TYR A 28 -18.77 -21.99 -4.55
CA TYR A 28 -17.64 -21.93 -3.63
C TYR A 28 -18.00 -22.41 -2.22
N ARG A 29 -19.19 -22.06 -1.74
CA ARG A 29 -19.72 -22.55 -0.46
C ARG A 29 -19.79 -24.08 -0.47
N SER A 30 -20.36 -24.69 -1.50
CA SER A 30 -20.48 -26.14 -1.60
C SER A 30 -19.14 -26.85 -1.72
N LEU A 31 -18.17 -26.28 -2.44
CA LEU A 31 -16.86 -26.90 -2.67
C LEU A 31 -15.91 -26.78 -1.47
N TYR A 32 -15.92 -25.64 -0.78
CA TYR A 32 -14.87 -25.32 0.22
C TYR A 32 -15.39 -25.17 1.64
N PHE A 33 -16.66 -24.82 1.83
CA PHE A 33 -17.24 -24.52 3.13
C PHE A 33 -18.31 -25.50 3.61
N SER A 34 -18.73 -26.45 2.74
CA SER A 34 -19.70 -27.46 3.15
C SER A 34 -19.10 -28.36 4.24
N ALA A 35 -19.94 -28.70 5.22
CA ALA A 35 -19.57 -29.63 6.28
C ALA A 35 -19.27 -31.02 5.69
N TYR A 36 -18.18 -31.63 6.12
CA TYR A 36 -17.85 -33.01 5.79
C TYR A 36 -18.38 -33.94 6.86
N PRO A 37 -19.14 -34.96 6.49
CA PRO A 37 -19.61 -35.96 7.46
C PRO A 37 -18.44 -36.59 8.22
N GLY A 38 -18.55 -36.69 9.52
CA GLY A 38 -17.56 -37.34 10.39
C GLY A 38 -16.43 -36.44 10.89
N LEU A 39 -16.31 -35.19 10.44
CA LEU A 39 -15.33 -34.25 11.00
C LEU A 39 -15.92 -33.49 12.21
N SER A 40 -15.13 -33.36 13.25
CA SER A 40 -15.43 -32.43 14.34
C SER A 40 -15.43 -30.98 13.86
N ARG A 41 -16.05 -30.07 14.61
CA ARG A 41 -16.06 -28.65 14.28
C ARG A 41 -14.64 -28.06 14.12
N ALA A 42 -13.73 -28.44 15.01
CA ALA A 42 -12.33 -27.99 14.94
C ALA A 42 -11.62 -28.46 13.66
N GLU A 43 -11.84 -29.70 13.26
CA GLU A 43 -11.29 -30.27 12.03
C GLU A 43 -11.90 -29.60 10.78
N GLN A 44 -13.20 -29.30 10.84
CA GLN A 44 -13.88 -28.56 9.76
C GLN A 44 -13.31 -27.15 9.58
N VAL A 45 -13.13 -26.41 10.68
CA VAL A 45 -12.48 -25.07 10.67
C VAL A 45 -11.06 -25.16 10.13
N ALA A 46 -10.27 -26.12 10.59
CA ALA A 46 -8.91 -26.34 10.13
C ALA A 46 -8.84 -26.67 8.61
N ARG A 47 -9.81 -27.43 8.11
CA ARG A 47 -9.93 -27.76 6.68
C ARG A 47 -10.24 -26.53 5.86
N VAL A 48 -11.23 -25.71 6.26
CA VAL A 48 -11.59 -24.47 5.58
C VAL A 48 -10.39 -23.52 5.53
N CYS A 49 -9.76 -23.30 6.68
CA CYS A 49 -8.56 -22.47 6.78
C CYS A 49 -7.46 -22.95 5.82
N ARG A 50 -7.17 -24.25 5.80
CA ARG A 50 -6.17 -24.83 4.89
C ARG A 50 -6.54 -24.61 3.43
N ASN A 51 -7.78 -24.87 3.05
CA ASN A 51 -8.25 -24.66 1.68
C ASN A 51 -8.09 -23.20 1.22
N MET A 52 -8.40 -22.22 2.07
CA MET A 52 -8.20 -20.81 1.74
C MET A 52 -6.71 -20.50 1.55
N ILE A 53 -5.85 -20.98 2.43
CA ILE A 53 -4.40 -20.79 2.36
C ILE A 53 -3.81 -21.42 1.08
N GLU A 54 -4.18 -22.66 0.77
CA GLU A 54 -3.65 -23.39 -0.38
C GLU A 54 -4.01 -22.72 -1.72
N ARG A 55 -5.10 -21.97 -1.81
CA ARG A 55 -5.46 -21.19 -3.00
C ARG A 55 -4.49 -20.06 -3.31
N THR A 56 -3.70 -19.62 -2.34
CA THR A 56 -2.67 -18.59 -2.56
C THR A 56 -1.34 -19.17 -3.08
N PHE A 57 -1.16 -20.50 -3.07
CA PHE A 57 0.11 -21.13 -3.45
C PHE A 57 0.33 -21.04 -4.95
N GLY A 58 1.43 -20.41 -5.35
CA GLY A 58 1.78 -20.26 -6.76
C GLY A 58 0.80 -19.40 -7.56
N ALA A 59 -0.15 -18.74 -6.91
CA ALA A 59 -1.14 -17.92 -7.59
C ALA A 59 -0.49 -16.68 -8.23
N THR A 60 -0.89 -16.39 -9.44
CA THR A 60 -0.54 -15.17 -10.16
C THR A 60 -1.19 -13.94 -9.51
N LEU A 61 -0.72 -12.74 -9.84
CA LEU A 61 -1.32 -11.49 -9.34
C LEU A 61 -2.80 -11.39 -9.71
N ALA A 62 -3.18 -11.79 -10.92
CA ALA A 62 -4.56 -11.79 -11.38
C ALA A 62 -5.45 -12.77 -10.58
N GLU A 63 -4.92 -13.94 -10.26
CA GLU A 63 -5.62 -14.92 -9.40
C GLU A 63 -5.75 -14.41 -7.97
N LEU A 64 -4.70 -13.81 -7.39
CA LEU A 64 -4.76 -13.20 -6.06
C LEU A 64 -5.79 -12.07 -6.00
N THR A 65 -5.87 -11.23 -7.03
CA THR A 65 -6.91 -10.18 -7.12
C THR A 65 -8.31 -10.76 -7.17
N SER A 66 -8.49 -11.87 -7.88
CA SER A 66 -9.77 -12.58 -7.95
C SER A 66 -10.14 -13.25 -6.63
N LEU A 67 -9.16 -13.87 -5.95
CA LEU A 67 -9.33 -14.44 -4.61
C LEU A 67 -9.69 -13.37 -3.58
N GLU A 68 -9.06 -12.21 -3.65
CA GLU A 68 -9.38 -11.08 -2.78
C GLU A 68 -10.85 -10.68 -2.89
N GLN A 69 -11.35 -10.51 -4.12
CA GLN A 69 -12.77 -10.16 -4.34
C GLN A 69 -13.70 -11.27 -3.83
N LEU A 70 -13.34 -12.54 -4.05
CA LEU A 70 -14.10 -13.67 -3.56
C LEU A 70 -14.15 -13.71 -2.04
N PHE A 71 -13.00 -13.63 -1.35
CA PHE A 71 -12.93 -13.74 0.11
C PHE A 71 -13.58 -12.53 0.80
N CYS A 72 -13.42 -11.32 0.26
CA CYS A 72 -14.18 -10.16 0.73
C CYS A 72 -15.68 -10.39 0.65
N LEU A 73 -16.16 -10.94 -0.46
CA LEU A 73 -17.55 -11.22 -0.69
C LEU A 73 -18.08 -12.30 0.27
N MET A 74 -17.33 -13.39 0.42
CA MET A 74 -17.69 -14.48 1.33
C MET A 74 -17.73 -14.01 2.78
N HIS A 75 -16.81 -13.14 3.18
CA HIS A 75 -16.83 -12.55 4.51
C HIS A 75 -18.03 -11.63 4.72
N ALA A 76 -18.33 -10.76 3.74
CA ALA A 76 -19.48 -9.86 3.78
C ALA A 76 -20.84 -10.60 3.86
N GLU A 77 -20.93 -11.80 3.29
CA GLU A 77 -22.10 -12.67 3.35
C GLU A 77 -22.13 -13.60 4.60
N GLY A 78 -21.16 -13.42 5.52
CA GLY A 78 -21.09 -14.21 6.76
C GLY A 78 -20.68 -15.69 6.57
N LEU A 79 -20.11 -16.05 5.43
CA LEU A 79 -19.68 -17.42 5.14
C LEU A 79 -18.34 -17.78 5.80
N VAL A 80 -17.52 -16.78 6.13
CA VAL A 80 -16.26 -16.95 6.85
C VAL A 80 -16.50 -16.79 8.35
N GLU A 81 -16.56 -17.89 9.07
CA GLU A 81 -16.76 -17.86 10.52
C GLU A 81 -15.56 -17.25 11.26
N ARG A 82 -15.78 -16.60 12.38
CA ARG A 82 -14.73 -16.07 13.26
C ARG A 82 -13.69 -17.12 13.64
N ALA A 83 -14.10 -18.36 13.86
CA ALA A 83 -13.19 -19.47 14.17
C ALA A 83 -12.17 -19.75 13.05
N VAL A 84 -12.54 -19.49 11.77
CA VAL A 84 -11.62 -19.61 10.64
C VAL A 84 -10.59 -18.49 10.68
N VAL A 85 -11.01 -17.26 11.00
CA VAL A 85 -10.11 -16.11 11.15
C VAL A 85 -9.12 -16.33 12.28
N ASP A 86 -9.61 -16.81 13.44
CA ASP A 86 -8.75 -17.13 14.59
C ASP A 86 -7.73 -18.22 14.23
N LYS A 87 -8.14 -19.22 13.44
CA LYS A 87 -7.23 -20.26 12.95
C LYS A 87 -6.20 -19.73 11.96
N LEU A 88 -6.55 -18.77 11.11
CA LEU A 88 -5.59 -18.08 10.24
C LEU A 88 -4.54 -17.34 11.06
N TRP A 89 -4.93 -16.63 12.10
CA TRP A 89 -4.01 -15.97 13.03
C TRP A 89 -3.11 -16.96 13.78
N GLU A 90 -3.66 -18.11 14.21
CA GLU A 90 -2.87 -19.19 14.84
C GLU A 90 -1.79 -19.71 13.87
N VAL A 91 -2.12 -19.91 12.59
CA VAL A 91 -1.15 -20.33 11.57
C VAL A 91 -0.10 -19.23 11.35
N TYR A 92 -0.51 -17.95 11.20
CA TYR A 92 0.42 -16.84 11.01
C TYR A 92 1.40 -16.71 12.18
N ALA A 93 0.90 -16.77 13.42
CA ALA A 93 1.66 -16.57 14.64
C ALA A 93 2.33 -17.87 15.17
N SER A 94 2.20 -18.98 14.45
CA SER A 94 2.71 -20.28 14.92
C SER A 94 4.19 -20.23 15.29
N THR A 95 4.51 -20.70 16.49
CA THR A 95 5.87 -20.96 16.94
C THR A 95 6.35 -22.35 16.54
N ARG A 96 5.44 -23.24 16.16
CA ARG A 96 5.77 -24.58 15.65
C ARG A 96 6.31 -24.47 14.23
N PRO A 97 7.16 -25.39 13.78
CA PRO A 97 7.64 -25.43 12.42
C PRO A 97 6.47 -25.64 11.45
N ILE A 98 6.22 -24.63 10.62
CA ILE A 98 5.27 -24.68 9.51
C ILE A 98 5.97 -24.25 8.23
N SER A 99 5.43 -24.62 7.06
CA SER A 99 6.01 -24.21 5.79
C SER A 99 5.89 -22.68 5.60
N ARG A 100 6.87 -22.09 4.90
CA ARG A 100 6.81 -20.66 4.52
C ARG A 100 5.54 -20.36 3.75
N ALA A 101 5.12 -21.26 2.84
CA ALA A 101 3.91 -21.11 2.04
C ALA A 101 2.65 -20.99 2.91
N GLN A 102 2.53 -21.81 3.96
CA GLN A 102 1.39 -21.74 4.90
C GLN A 102 1.35 -20.40 5.64
N ARG A 103 2.48 -19.93 6.16
CA ARG A 103 2.54 -18.64 6.86
C ARG A 103 2.25 -17.46 5.92
N ARG A 104 2.84 -17.45 4.71
CA ARG A 104 2.58 -16.44 3.68
C ARG A 104 1.10 -16.44 3.26
N GLY A 105 0.55 -17.62 2.96
CA GLY A 105 -0.85 -17.74 2.56
C GLY A 105 -1.83 -17.29 3.65
N SER A 106 -1.50 -17.55 4.92
CA SER A 106 -2.30 -17.09 6.04
C SER A 106 -2.42 -15.55 6.08
N ILE A 107 -1.30 -14.82 5.97
CA ILE A 107 -1.34 -13.35 5.97
C ILE A 107 -1.98 -12.79 4.68
N MET A 108 -1.80 -13.44 3.54
CA MET A 108 -2.49 -13.06 2.30
C MET A 108 -4.00 -13.13 2.48
N VAL A 109 -4.51 -14.24 3.03
CA VAL A 109 -5.96 -14.42 3.27
C VAL A 109 -6.46 -13.41 4.30
N LEU A 110 -5.76 -13.22 5.43
CA LEU A 110 -6.11 -12.20 6.43
C LEU A 110 -6.17 -10.80 5.84
N SER A 111 -5.19 -10.43 5.00
CA SER A 111 -5.17 -9.15 4.30
C SER A 111 -6.38 -8.98 3.36
N MET A 112 -6.75 -10.04 2.64
CA MET A 112 -7.92 -10.03 1.76
C MET A 112 -9.23 -9.85 2.54
N LEU A 113 -9.38 -10.53 3.67
CA LEU A 113 -10.55 -10.41 4.55
C LEU A 113 -10.62 -9.03 5.21
N ALA A 114 -9.47 -8.47 5.60
CA ALA A 114 -9.38 -7.14 6.21
C ALA A 114 -9.88 -6.01 5.32
N LYS A 115 -9.88 -6.20 4.01
CA LYS A 115 -10.47 -5.24 3.06
C LYS A 115 -11.98 -5.11 3.23
N ALA A 116 -12.65 -6.15 3.72
CA ALA A 116 -14.07 -6.13 4.04
C ALA A 116 -14.32 -5.65 5.48
N GLU A 117 -13.47 -6.04 6.44
CA GLU A 117 -13.57 -5.72 7.86
C GLU A 117 -12.18 -5.45 8.43
N ARG A 118 -11.83 -4.17 8.60
CA ARG A 118 -10.48 -3.72 9.02
C ARG A 118 -10.10 -4.22 10.42
N GLU A 119 -11.08 -4.38 11.29
CA GLU A 119 -10.92 -4.78 12.68
C GLU A 119 -10.22 -6.14 12.80
N LEU A 120 -10.35 -6.99 11.78
CA LEU A 120 -9.67 -8.28 11.71
C LEU A 120 -8.14 -8.16 11.82
N VAL A 121 -7.55 -7.06 11.34
CA VAL A 121 -6.10 -6.80 11.40
C VAL A 121 -5.75 -5.70 12.38
N ALA A 122 -6.62 -4.71 12.60
CA ALA A 122 -6.36 -3.62 13.52
C ALA A 122 -6.15 -4.12 14.96
N ASP A 123 -6.98 -5.06 15.42
CA ASP A 123 -6.90 -5.68 16.74
C ASP A 123 -5.65 -6.54 16.96
N LYS A 124 -4.93 -6.88 15.89
CA LYS A 124 -3.75 -7.76 15.90
C LYS A 124 -2.49 -7.07 15.36
N MET A 125 -2.46 -5.75 15.37
CA MET A 125 -1.33 -4.96 14.86
C MET A 125 0.00 -5.35 15.51
N ASP A 126 0.04 -5.58 16.82
CA ASP A 126 1.22 -6.01 17.55
C ASP A 126 1.79 -7.34 17.02
N VAL A 127 0.91 -8.28 16.66
CA VAL A 127 1.29 -9.57 16.06
C VAL A 127 1.88 -9.38 14.68
N LEU A 128 1.28 -8.49 13.85
CA LEU A 128 1.80 -8.13 12.53
C LEU A 128 3.21 -7.54 12.64
N LEU A 129 3.41 -6.56 13.52
CA LEU A 129 4.69 -5.91 13.72
C LEU A 129 5.77 -6.87 14.22
N ARG A 130 5.42 -7.76 15.14
CA ARG A 130 6.36 -8.71 15.74
C ARG A 130 6.80 -9.80 14.77
N ILE A 131 5.91 -10.31 13.94
CA ILE A 131 6.17 -11.46 13.06
C ILE A 131 6.60 -10.99 11.68
N GLY A 132 5.75 -10.25 10.97
CA GLY A 132 5.99 -9.88 9.59
C GLY A 132 7.00 -8.76 9.40
N LEU A 133 7.13 -7.83 10.37
CA LEU A 133 8.16 -6.79 10.39
C LEU A 133 9.27 -7.08 11.42
N GLY A 134 9.31 -8.30 11.94
CA GLY A 134 10.36 -8.79 12.83
C GLY A 134 11.40 -9.64 12.10
N THR A 135 12.11 -10.46 12.87
CA THR A 135 13.18 -11.34 12.37
C THR A 135 12.71 -12.37 11.33
N LEU A 136 11.46 -12.82 11.42
CA LEU A 136 10.88 -13.74 10.43
C LEU A 136 10.63 -13.02 9.10
N GLY A 137 10.09 -11.80 9.13
CA GLY A 137 9.91 -10.98 7.92
C GLY A 137 11.21 -10.62 7.24
N ALA A 138 12.28 -10.30 8.01
CA ALA A 138 13.61 -10.05 7.45
C ALA A 138 14.20 -11.26 6.70
N ARG A 139 13.83 -12.48 7.10
CA ARG A 139 14.25 -13.74 6.44
C ARG A 139 13.28 -14.20 5.34
N ASP A 140 12.11 -13.56 5.25
CA ASP A 140 11.05 -13.90 4.31
C ASP A 140 10.39 -12.61 3.78
N LEU A 141 10.99 -12.02 2.74
CA LEU A 141 10.54 -10.75 2.19
C LEU A 141 9.11 -10.81 1.63
N VAL A 142 8.65 -11.97 1.16
CA VAL A 142 7.25 -12.14 0.71
C VAL A 142 6.29 -12.05 1.89
N LEU A 143 6.64 -12.65 3.04
CA LEU A 143 5.89 -12.52 4.28
C LEU A 143 5.84 -11.05 4.73
N CYS A 144 6.99 -10.37 4.70
CA CYS A 144 7.10 -8.95 5.05
C CYS A 144 6.20 -8.07 4.16
N LYS A 145 6.26 -8.26 2.83
CA LYS A 145 5.41 -7.56 1.86
C LYS A 145 3.92 -7.68 2.20
N HIS A 146 3.42 -8.91 2.35
CA HIS A 146 2.01 -9.12 2.62
C HIS A 146 1.59 -8.63 4.01
N THR A 147 2.52 -8.55 4.95
CA THR A 147 2.26 -7.88 6.23
C THR A 147 2.12 -6.37 6.06
N CYS A 148 2.95 -5.73 5.25
CA CYS A 148 2.79 -4.31 4.91
C CYS A 148 1.46 -4.04 4.20
N ILE A 149 1.04 -4.93 3.28
CA ILE A 149 -0.27 -4.84 2.62
C ILE A 149 -1.42 -5.01 3.62
N ALA A 150 -1.31 -5.93 4.57
CA ALA A 150 -2.32 -6.10 5.61
C ALA A 150 -2.44 -4.85 6.50
N LEU A 151 -1.32 -4.21 6.85
CA LEU A 151 -1.31 -2.96 7.60
C LEU A 151 -2.03 -1.83 6.85
N GLN A 152 -1.96 -1.77 5.52
CA GLN A 152 -2.67 -0.74 4.75
C GLN A 152 -4.19 -0.78 4.95
N HIS A 153 -4.76 -1.94 5.28
CA HIS A 153 -6.20 -2.09 5.53
C HIS A 153 -6.65 -1.60 6.92
N VAL A 154 -5.72 -1.21 7.80
CA VAL A 154 -6.05 -0.68 9.12
C VAL A 154 -6.65 0.73 9.05
N SER A 155 -6.34 1.53 8.02
CA SER A 155 -6.70 2.95 7.96
C SER A 155 -8.17 3.26 7.67
N GLY A 156 -8.98 2.31 7.24
CA GLY A 156 -10.40 2.59 6.99
C GLY A 156 -11.15 1.58 6.16
N SER A 157 -12.48 1.67 6.16
CA SER A 157 -13.38 0.83 5.39
C SER A 157 -13.33 1.17 3.89
N ALA A 158 -13.22 0.16 3.05
CA ALA A 158 -13.31 0.28 1.59
C ALA A 158 -14.66 0.85 1.09
N LYS A 159 -15.66 0.97 1.98
CA LYS A 159 -17.01 1.48 1.65
C LYS A 159 -17.10 3.00 1.63
N LYS A 160 -16.09 3.73 2.12
CA LYS A 160 -16.11 5.20 2.15
C LYS A 160 -15.31 5.76 0.99
N ILE A 161 -15.72 6.92 0.51
CA ILE A 161 -15.26 7.61 -0.70
C ILE A 161 -13.74 7.44 -0.90
N LYS A 162 -13.34 6.75 -1.96
CA LYS A 162 -11.94 6.63 -2.33
C LYS A 162 -11.28 8.01 -2.35
N GLY A 163 -10.27 8.19 -1.51
CA GLY A 163 -9.45 9.39 -1.52
C GLY A 163 -9.90 10.53 -0.59
N ALA A 164 -10.79 10.32 0.37
CA ALA A 164 -11.04 11.32 1.41
C ALA A 164 -10.03 11.17 2.55
N LEU A 165 -9.38 12.26 2.92
CA LEU A 165 -8.72 12.43 4.23
C LEU A 165 -9.81 12.77 5.26
N SER A 166 -10.80 11.88 5.45
CA SER A 166 -11.86 12.13 6.41
C SER A 166 -11.38 11.82 7.83
N ASP A 167 -11.99 12.45 8.83
CA ASP A 167 -11.74 12.22 10.26
C ASP A 167 -11.98 10.76 10.70
N GLU A 168 -12.53 9.93 9.80
CA GLU A 168 -12.79 8.52 10.00
C GLU A 168 -11.64 7.61 9.53
N ASN A 169 -10.64 8.14 8.82
CA ASN A 169 -9.41 7.40 8.52
C ASN A 169 -8.51 7.46 9.75
N VAL A 170 -8.29 6.31 10.36
CA VAL A 170 -7.36 6.20 11.49
C VAL A 170 -5.95 6.47 10.98
N ARG A 171 -5.36 7.58 11.43
CA ARG A 171 -3.95 7.90 11.24
C ARG A 171 -3.24 7.81 12.57
N TYR A 172 -1.98 7.46 12.51
CA TYR A 172 -1.13 7.24 13.68
C TYR A 172 -0.04 8.31 13.75
N PRO A 173 0.30 8.79 14.96
CA PRO A 173 1.42 9.72 15.14
C PRO A 173 2.73 9.05 14.72
N MET A 174 3.64 9.83 14.14
CA MET A 174 4.87 9.29 13.52
C MET A 174 5.83 8.62 14.51
N HIS A 175 5.67 8.84 15.83
CA HIS A 175 6.42 8.13 16.87
C HIS A 175 5.87 6.70 17.18
N HIS A 176 4.77 6.29 16.57
CA HIS A 176 4.23 4.95 16.75
C HIS A 176 5.24 3.89 16.26
N THR A 177 5.40 2.79 17.02
CA THR A 177 6.40 1.73 16.76
C THR A 177 6.29 1.10 15.37
N MET A 178 5.12 1.15 14.74
CA MET A 178 4.89 0.68 13.38
C MET A 178 5.83 1.37 12.39
N PHE A 179 5.96 2.71 12.48
CA PHE A 179 6.78 3.47 11.53
C PHE A 179 8.27 3.18 11.67
N SER A 180 8.77 2.99 12.88
CA SER A 180 10.15 2.56 13.08
C SER A 180 10.42 1.18 12.47
N ARG A 181 9.45 0.27 12.53
CA ARG A 181 9.55 -1.05 11.88
C ARG A 181 9.48 -0.96 10.36
N LEU A 182 8.57 -0.15 9.81
CA LEU A 182 8.48 0.10 8.36
C LEU A 182 9.77 0.75 7.82
N SER A 183 10.31 1.74 8.54
CA SER A 183 11.60 2.36 8.22
C SER A 183 12.73 1.32 8.17
N ALA A 184 12.83 0.48 9.20
CA ALA A 184 13.84 -0.58 9.25
C ALA A 184 13.72 -1.59 8.08
N VAL A 185 12.50 -1.84 7.60
CA VAL A 185 12.26 -2.70 6.43
C VAL A 185 12.76 -2.04 5.14
N ILE A 186 12.52 -0.74 4.96
CA ILE A 186 12.99 0.01 3.79
C ILE A 186 14.52 0.13 3.80
N GLU A 187 15.12 0.28 4.97
CA GLU A 187 16.56 0.47 5.16
C GLU A 187 17.36 -0.85 5.28
N MET A 188 16.74 -2.01 4.96
CA MET A 188 17.45 -3.30 4.97
C MET A 188 18.63 -3.29 4.00
N THR A 189 19.81 -3.60 4.54
CA THR A 189 21.05 -3.63 3.78
C THR A 189 21.33 -4.98 3.12
N THR A 190 22.27 -5.00 2.16
CA THR A 190 22.70 -6.22 1.48
C THR A 190 23.30 -7.27 2.42
N ASP A 191 23.84 -6.87 3.57
CA ASP A 191 24.38 -7.78 4.58
C ASP A 191 23.27 -8.64 5.23
N VAL A 192 22.03 -8.12 5.28
CA VAL A 192 20.89 -8.80 5.88
C VAL A 192 20.13 -9.64 4.86
N ILE A 193 19.86 -9.08 3.69
CA ILE A 193 18.96 -9.67 2.69
C ILE A 193 19.68 -10.14 1.41
N GLY A 194 20.96 -9.82 1.25
CA GLY A 194 21.65 -9.95 -0.05
C GLY A 194 21.06 -8.99 -1.09
N ARG A 195 21.37 -9.23 -2.36
CA ARG A 195 20.78 -8.50 -3.50
C ARG A 195 19.49 -9.20 -3.95
N HIS A 196 18.41 -9.02 -3.20
CA HIS A 196 17.16 -9.75 -3.40
C HIS A 196 16.12 -8.91 -4.16
N PRO A 197 15.60 -9.40 -5.30
CA PRO A 197 14.64 -8.63 -6.11
C PRO A 197 13.31 -8.31 -5.38
N GLU A 198 12.89 -9.17 -4.47
CA GLU A 198 11.65 -8.98 -3.69
C GLU A 198 11.69 -7.76 -2.79
N TRP A 199 12.88 -7.25 -2.42
CA TRP A 199 13.00 -6.07 -1.57
C TRP A 199 12.28 -4.85 -2.15
N PHE A 200 12.34 -4.65 -3.47
CA PHE A 200 11.67 -3.51 -4.12
C PHE A 200 10.15 -3.53 -3.89
N SER A 201 9.54 -4.70 -3.97
CA SER A 201 8.11 -4.84 -3.72
C SER A 201 7.74 -4.72 -2.23
N VAL A 202 8.66 -5.04 -1.34
CA VAL A 202 8.50 -4.81 0.12
C VAL A 202 8.59 -3.34 0.44
N ALA A 203 9.61 -2.65 -0.10
CA ALA A 203 9.79 -1.21 0.09
C ALA A 203 8.59 -0.42 -0.43
N GLU A 204 8.07 -0.77 -1.61
CA GLU A 204 6.84 -0.20 -2.15
C GLU A 204 5.67 -0.34 -1.17
N ALA A 205 5.37 -1.56 -0.71
CA ALA A 205 4.28 -1.81 0.21
C ALA A 205 4.46 -1.11 1.58
N ALA A 206 5.70 -0.97 2.04
CA ALA A 206 6.01 -0.28 3.29
C ALA A 206 5.82 1.25 3.17
N ILE A 207 6.27 1.85 2.08
CA ILE A 207 6.06 3.28 1.78
C ILE A 207 4.56 3.56 1.64
N ASP A 208 3.82 2.71 0.94
CA ASP A 208 2.38 2.82 0.81
C ASP A 208 1.67 2.81 2.17
N ALA A 209 2.09 1.92 3.07
CA ALA A 209 1.57 1.87 4.43
C ALA A 209 1.90 3.16 5.22
N MET A 210 3.09 3.73 5.06
CA MET A 210 3.48 4.99 5.72
C MET A 210 2.59 6.16 5.28
N TYR A 211 2.38 6.33 3.97
CA TYR A 211 1.55 7.41 3.44
C TYR A 211 0.07 7.26 3.79
N LEU A 212 -0.39 6.02 3.93
CA LEU A 212 -1.78 5.74 4.26
C LEU A 212 -2.07 5.90 5.76
N LEU A 213 -1.13 5.51 6.62
CA LEU A 213 -1.33 5.40 8.06
C LEU A 213 -0.70 6.54 8.87
N GLY A 214 0.26 7.28 8.30
CA GLY A 214 0.99 8.34 9.01
C GLY A 214 0.27 9.68 8.98
N GLU A 215 0.35 10.43 10.08
CA GLU A 215 -0.14 11.81 10.13
C GLU A 215 0.75 12.75 9.30
N GLN A 216 2.08 12.55 9.35
CA GLN A 216 3.09 13.35 8.65
C GLN A 216 4.10 12.44 7.93
N PRO A 217 3.68 11.74 6.87
CA PRO A 217 4.54 10.77 6.20
C PRO A 217 5.75 11.39 5.50
N ASP A 218 5.64 12.62 5.03
CA ASP A 218 6.66 13.40 4.34
C ASP A 218 7.92 13.61 5.18
N ALA A 219 7.78 14.00 6.44
CA ALA A 219 8.90 14.19 7.36
C ALA A 219 9.72 12.91 7.56
N MET A 220 9.04 11.79 7.82
CA MET A 220 9.70 10.50 7.99
C MET A 220 10.34 10.01 6.70
N CYS A 221 9.67 10.15 5.56
CA CYS A 221 10.21 9.77 4.26
C CYS A 221 11.47 10.57 3.91
N THR A 222 11.49 11.86 4.23
CA THR A 222 12.66 12.72 4.09
C THR A 222 13.85 12.18 4.89
N ASP A 223 13.62 11.79 6.15
CA ASP A 223 14.69 11.24 6.99
C ASP A 223 15.19 9.88 6.50
N ILE A 224 14.31 9.02 6.01
CA ILE A 224 14.70 7.74 5.39
C ILE A 224 15.58 7.99 4.17
N VAL A 225 15.18 8.89 3.26
CA VAL A 225 15.97 9.20 2.05
C VAL A 225 17.33 9.77 2.44
N ARG A 226 17.43 10.63 3.45
CA ARG A 226 18.73 11.14 3.94
C ARG A 226 19.65 10.03 4.43
N ARG A 227 19.15 9.11 5.25
CA ARG A 227 19.94 7.98 5.75
C ARG A 227 20.35 7.03 4.63
N MET A 228 19.43 6.70 3.73
CA MET A 228 19.73 5.86 2.58
C MET A 228 20.72 6.50 1.61
N SER A 229 20.67 7.83 1.43
CA SER A 229 21.63 8.59 0.63
C SER A 229 23.04 8.47 1.23
N TYR A 230 23.16 8.72 2.52
CA TYR A 230 24.44 8.56 3.20
C TYR A 230 25.00 7.14 3.02
N ALA A 231 24.16 6.11 3.19
CA ALA A 231 24.57 4.72 3.01
C ALA A 231 24.94 4.39 1.55
N ALA A 232 24.19 4.91 0.57
CA ALA A 232 24.43 4.62 -0.85
C ALA A 232 25.69 5.30 -1.41
N PHE A 233 26.04 6.47 -0.89
CA PHE A 233 27.24 7.19 -1.29
C PHE A 233 28.49 6.85 -0.43
N THR A 234 28.34 5.97 0.57
CA THR A 234 29.46 5.45 1.36
C THR A 234 29.90 4.10 0.78
N PRO A 235 31.11 4.01 0.18
CA PRO A 235 31.56 2.78 -0.46
C PRO A 235 31.72 1.62 0.54
N THR A 236 31.24 0.44 0.15
CA THR A 236 31.42 -0.81 0.93
C THR A 236 32.67 -1.58 0.55
N GLY A 237 33.35 -1.16 -0.53
CA GLY A 237 34.42 -1.90 -1.16
C GLY A 237 33.95 -3.04 -2.08
N ARG A 238 32.63 -3.20 -2.25
CA ARG A 238 32.01 -4.19 -3.15
C ARG A 238 31.12 -3.46 -4.16
N ALA A 239 31.65 -3.24 -5.36
CA ALA A 239 30.96 -2.47 -6.40
C ALA A 239 29.51 -2.93 -6.68
N ALA A 240 29.25 -4.23 -6.61
CA ALA A 240 27.91 -4.77 -6.83
C ALA A 240 26.91 -4.45 -5.68
N ASP A 241 27.40 -4.37 -4.44
CA ASP A 241 26.58 -3.99 -3.29
C ASP A 241 26.35 -2.48 -3.28
N ASP A 242 27.34 -1.69 -3.67
CA ASP A 242 27.23 -0.24 -3.82
C ASP A 242 26.21 0.11 -4.92
N ALA A 243 26.25 -0.59 -6.07
CA ALA A 243 25.27 -0.42 -7.14
C ALA A 243 23.86 -0.81 -6.70
N TYR A 244 23.70 -1.88 -5.92
CA TYR A 244 22.41 -2.29 -5.40
C TYR A 244 21.85 -1.30 -4.36
N ARG A 245 22.68 -0.75 -3.47
CA ARG A 245 22.28 0.31 -2.53
C ARG A 245 21.83 1.57 -3.27
N MET A 246 22.52 1.92 -4.34
CA MET A 246 22.09 3.02 -5.21
C MET A 246 20.75 2.71 -5.88
N ALA A 247 20.54 1.47 -6.33
CA ALA A 247 19.26 1.03 -6.89
C ALA A 247 18.12 1.13 -5.86
N GLN A 248 18.39 0.73 -4.61
CA GLN A 248 17.44 0.88 -3.50
C GLN A 248 17.08 2.34 -3.27
N LEU A 249 18.06 3.22 -3.17
CA LEU A 249 17.85 4.65 -2.98
C LEU A 249 17.02 5.27 -4.11
N VAL A 250 17.44 5.06 -5.36
CA VAL A 250 16.75 5.60 -6.54
C VAL A 250 15.30 5.13 -6.60
N PHE A 251 15.04 3.86 -6.31
CA PHE A 251 13.68 3.30 -6.26
C PHE A 251 12.81 3.97 -5.18
N VAL A 252 13.36 4.12 -3.97
CA VAL A 252 12.66 4.74 -2.83
C VAL A 252 12.34 6.19 -3.13
N VAL A 253 13.30 6.96 -3.65
CA VAL A 253 13.10 8.36 -4.05
C VAL A 253 11.96 8.50 -5.07
N GLY A 254 11.96 7.67 -6.11
CA GLY A 254 10.91 7.71 -7.13
C GLY A 254 9.53 7.31 -6.58
N HIS A 255 9.49 6.33 -5.69
CA HIS A 255 8.20 5.89 -5.12
C HIS A 255 7.65 6.88 -4.09
N MET A 256 8.51 7.42 -3.23
CA MET A 256 8.13 8.48 -2.29
C MET A 256 7.68 9.75 -3.00
N GLY A 257 8.36 10.17 -4.08
CA GLY A 257 7.93 11.31 -4.89
C GLY A 257 6.51 11.11 -5.46
N LEU A 258 6.24 9.95 -6.04
CA LEU A 258 4.90 9.61 -6.54
C LEU A 258 3.85 9.60 -5.42
N LYS A 259 4.17 9.02 -4.25
CA LYS A 259 3.23 8.99 -3.11
C LYS A 259 3.01 10.36 -2.50
N GLN A 260 4.02 11.22 -2.49
CA GLN A 260 3.88 12.60 -2.05
C GLN A 260 2.92 13.38 -2.97
N MET A 261 3.02 13.18 -4.28
CA MET A 261 2.07 13.76 -5.23
C MET A 261 0.63 13.30 -4.94
N VAL A 262 0.42 11.99 -4.80
CA VAL A 262 -0.91 11.43 -4.46
C VAL A 262 -1.43 12.00 -3.14
N TYR A 263 -0.56 12.14 -2.14
CA TYR A 263 -0.92 12.72 -0.84
C TYR A 263 -1.34 14.18 -0.96
N LEU A 264 -0.61 14.99 -1.74
CA LEU A 264 -0.97 16.38 -1.99
C LEU A 264 -2.33 16.51 -2.70
N GLU A 265 -2.62 15.64 -3.67
CA GLU A 265 -3.94 15.61 -4.32
C GLU A 265 -5.08 15.24 -3.35
N LEU A 266 -4.81 14.34 -2.39
CA LEU A 266 -5.79 14.00 -1.35
C LEU A 266 -6.04 15.18 -0.42
N VAL A 267 -5.00 15.91 -0.02
CA VAL A 267 -5.11 17.13 0.78
C VAL A 267 -5.93 18.18 0.03
N GLU A 268 -5.63 18.44 -1.23
CA GLU A 268 -6.36 19.40 -2.07
C GLU A 268 -7.86 19.04 -2.18
N ARG A 269 -8.17 17.75 -2.44
CA ARG A 269 -9.58 17.30 -2.48
C ARG A 269 -10.30 17.50 -1.16
N GLU A 270 -9.63 17.26 -0.05
CA GLU A 270 -10.23 17.44 1.28
C GLU A 270 -10.50 18.92 1.57
N PHE A 271 -9.60 19.81 1.17
CA PHE A 271 -9.87 21.25 1.24
C PHE A 271 -11.10 21.64 0.43
N LYS A 272 -11.18 21.24 -0.83
CA LYS A 272 -12.34 21.51 -1.70
C LYS A 272 -13.65 20.94 -1.12
N ARG A 273 -13.60 19.75 -0.52
CA ARG A 273 -14.75 19.13 0.15
C ARG A 273 -15.21 19.94 1.37
N ARG A 274 -14.26 20.36 2.22
CA ARG A 274 -14.58 21.16 3.42
C ARG A 274 -15.18 22.52 3.03
N LYS A 275 -14.67 23.14 1.98
CA LYS A 275 -15.25 24.35 1.41
C LYS A 275 -16.70 24.13 0.99
N SER A 276 -16.97 23.16 0.13
CA SER A 276 -18.31 22.85 -0.35
C SER A 276 -19.33 22.60 0.79
N VAL A 277 -18.90 21.93 1.88
CA VAL A 277 -19.76 21.70 3.06
C VAL A 277 -20.01 22.99 3.83
N ARG A 278 -19.00 23.88 3.95
CA ARG A 278 -19.14 25.17 4.62
C ARG A 278 -20.06 26.11 3.84
N ASP A 279 -19.90 26.19 2.51
CA ASP A 279 -20.73 27.01 1.63
C ASP A 279 -22.19 26.55 1.68
N ALA A 280 -22.45 25.25 1.63
CA ALA A 280 -23.80 24.69 1.79
C ALA A 280 -24.42 24.96 3.18
N SER A 281 -23.61 25.09 4.23
CA SER A 281 -24.10 25.45 5.57
C SER A 281 -24.36 26.95 5.73
N ASN A 282 -23.62 27.80 4.99
CA ASN A 282 -23.79 29.26 5.00
C ASN A 282 -24.99 29.73 4.16
N ASP A 283 -25.32 29.05 3.08
CA ASP A 283 -26.53 29.31 2.28
C ASP A 283 -27.85 29.15 3.08
N SER A 284 -27.81 28.41 4.17
CA SER A 284 -28.94 28.21 5.08
C SER A 284 -29.08 29.29 6.17
N SER A 285 -28.13 30.21 6.32
CA SER A 285 -28.14 31.29 7.33
C SER A 285 -27.75 32.65 6.73
N SER A 286 -28.79 33.35 6.21
CA SER A 286 -28.92 34.79 5.88
C SER A 286 -27.70 35.73 5.85
N LYS A 287 -27.44 36.29 4.67
CA LYS A 287 -27.19 37.74 4.31
C LYS A 287 -26.28 38.63 5.17
N ARG A 288 -25.17 38.19 5.78
CA ARG A 288 -24.25 39.14 6.42
C ARG A 288 -22.73 38.74 6.40
N THR A 289 -22.23 38.15 5.34
CA THR A 289 -20.82 37.66 5.33
C THR A 289 -20.07 37.95 4.02
N SER A 290 -20.31 39.06 3.30
CA SER A 290 -19.69 39.26 1.98
C SER A 290 -18.19 39.56 2.01
N GLU A 291 -17.61 40.13 3.09
CA GLU A 291 -16.20 40.48 3.14
C GLU A 291 -15.33 39.33 3.70
N LEU A 292 -15.81 38.59 4.69
CA LEU A 292 -15.13 37.42 5.23
C LEU A 292 -15.11 36.25 4.26
N ASP A 293 -16.18 36.10 3.46
CA ASP A 293 -16.27 35.06 2.42
C ASP A 293 -15.32 35.35 1.25
N GLN A 294 -15.17 36.61 0.83
CA GLN A 294 -14.20 37.01 -0.20
C GLN A 294 -12.75 36.77 0.22
N VAL A 295 -12.40 37.06 1.49
CA VAL A 295 -11.06 36.79 2.02
C VAL A 295 -10.79 35.28 2.14
N ALA A 296 -11.80 34.49 2.51
CA ALA A 296 -11.69 33.04 2.55
C ALA A 296 -11.56 32.42 1.14
N GLU A 297 -12.26 32.98 0.15
CA GLU A 297 -12.20 32.53 -1.25
C GLU A 297 -10.83 32.83 -1.87
N GLN A 298 -10.24 34.01 -1.63
CA GLN A 298 -8.90 34.33 -2.05
C GLN A 298 -7.83 33.45 -1.40
N ALA A 299 -7.94 33.20 -0.10
CA ALA A 299 -6.98 32.33 0.60
C ALA A 299 -7.02 30.87 0.12
N GLU A 300 -8.13 30.42 -0.43
CA GLU A 300 -8.30 29.05 -0.94
C GLU A 300 -7.84 28.87 -2.41
N ASP A 301 -8.00 29.90 -3.22
CA ASP A 301 -7.38 29.94 -4.55
C ASP A 301 -5.86 29.98 -4.42
N ASP A 302 -5.33 30.76 -3.47
CA ASP A 302 -3.90 30.77 -3.13
C ASP A 302 -3.38 29.39 -2.67
N ILE A 303 -4.20 28.60 -1.96
CA ILE A 303 -3.82 27.23 -1.56
C ILE A 303 -3.78 26.30 -2.78
N GLY A 304 -4.74 26.39 -3.68
CA GLY A 304 -4.76 25.62 -4.93
C GLY A 304 -3.52 25.87 -5.77
N ASP A 305 -3.18 27.13 -5.97
CA ASP A 305 -1.99 27.56 -6.70
C ASP A 305 -0.70 27.15 -5.98
N THR A 306 -0.66 27.27 -4.65
CA THR A 306 0.48 26.81 -3.84
C THR A 306 0.69 25.31 -3.96
N MET A 307 -0.39 24.52 -3.93
CA MET A 307 -0.30 23.07 -4.09
C MET A 307 0.16 22.66 -5.49
N ALA A 308 -0.31 23.36 -6.53
CA ALA A 308 0.17 23.18 -7.90
C ALA A 308 1.65 23.54 -8.01
N TRP A 309 2.08 24.66 -7.42
CA TRP A 309 3.48 25.05 -7.35
C TRP A 309 4.37 24.04 -6.66
N VAL A 310 3.98 23.56 -5.47
CA VAL A 310 4.73 22.53 -4.70
C VAL A 310 4.86 21.27 -5.54
N ARG A 311 3.79 20.83 -6.18
CA ARG A 311 3.78 19.65 -7.03
C ARG A 311 4.74 19.77 -8.23
N GLU A 312 4.69 20.88 -8.95
CA GLU A 312 5.38 21.06 -10.22
C GLU A 312 6.79 21.62 -10.08
N ARG A 313 7.03 22.46 -9.08
CA ARG A 313 8.28 23.22 -8.97
C ARG A 313 9.15 22.82 -7.79
N GLU A 314 8.57 22.49 -6.63
CA GLU A 314 9.37 22.27 -5.43
C GLU A 314 9.76 20.80 -5.23
N LEU A 315 8.92 19.85 -5.66
CA LEU A 315 9.13 18.43 -5.40
C LEU A 315 10.39 17.91 -6.09
N LEU A 316 10.68 18.35 -7.34
CA LEU A 316 11.85 17.92 -8.10
C LEU A 316 12.89 19.04 -8.27
N TYR A 317 12.49 20.25 -8.58
CA TYR A 317 13.37 21.34 -9.02
C TYR A 317 13.57 22.45 -7.98
N GLY A 318 12.87 22.40 -6.87
CA GLY A 318 13.01 23.43 -5.81
C GLY A 318 14.41 23.40 -5.17
N PRO A 319 15.03 24.57 -4.91
CA PRO A 319 16.40 24.65 -4.40
C PRO A 319 16.58 24.00 -3.03
N GLN A 320 15.51 23.82 -2.27
CA GLN A 320 15.50 23.15 -0.96
C GLN A 320 14.85 21.77 -1.00
N SER A 321 14.39 21.31 -2.16
CA SER A 321 13.78 20.00 -2.30
C SER A 321 14.79 18.89 -2.13
N LEU A 322 14.48 17.91 -1.29
CA LEU A 322 15.31 16.73 -1.13
C LEU A 322 15.45 15.93 -2.43
N LEU A 323 14.43 15.98 -3.29
CA LEU A 323 14.40 15.26 -4.57
C LEU A 323 15.09 16.03 -5.71
N ALA A 324 15.42 17.31 -5.54
CA ALA A 324 16.04 18.12 -6.60
C ALA A 324 17.34 17.51 -7.15
N CYS A 325 18.18 16.97 -6.27
CA CYS A 325 19.43 16.34 -6.66
C CYS A 325 19.27 15.04 -7.48
N TYR A 326 18.15 14.34 -7.30
CA TYR A 326 17.87 13.10 -8.00
C TYR A 326 17.23 13.32 -9.38
N GLY A 327 16.63 14.48 -9.61
CA GLY A 327 16.06 14.87 -10.91
C GLY A 327 17.08 14.89 -12.04
N THR A 328 18.34 15.18 -11.73
CA THR A 328 19.48 15.12 -12.69
C THR A 328 20.19 13.77 -12.66
N LEU A 329 20.31 13.15 -11.48
CA LEU A 329 21.04 11.87 -11.29
C LEU A 329 20.35 10.72 -12.03
N VAL A 330 19.02 10.64 -11.96
CA VAL A 330 18.26 9.52 -12.56
C VAL A 330 18.40 9.47 -14.08
N PRO A 331 18.19 10.55 -14.86
CA PRO A 331 18.44 10.55 -16.30
C PRO A 331 19.91 10.28 -16.63
N PHE A 332 20.84 10.79 -15.83
CA PHE A 332 22.28 10.53 -16.02
C PHE A 332 22.59 9.04 -15.94
N ILE A 333 22.06 8.31 -14.94
CA ILE A 333 22.21 6.84 -14.83
C ILE A 333 21.61 6.15 -16.06
N CYS A 334 20.39 6.54 -16.48
CA CYS A 334 19.71 5.96 -17.63
C CYS A 334 20.49 6.14 -18.93
N SER A 335 21.13 7.32 -19.13
CA SER A 335 21.89 7.66 -20.33
C SER A 335 23.28 7.03 -20.37
N ASN A 336 23.85 6.66 -19.21
CA ASN A 336 25.21 6.15 -19.08
C ASN A 336 25.27 4.67 -18.70
N THR A 337 24.56 3.81 -19.43
CA THR A 337 24.44 2.37 -19.15
C THR A 337 25.79 1.61 -19.12
N ARG A 338 26.81 2.10 -19.83
CA ARG A 338 28.17 1.52 -19.79
C ARG A 338 28.89 1.81 -18.47
N GLN A 339 28.65 2.98 -17.88
CA GLN A 339 29.23 3.37 -16.60
C GLN A 339 28.47 2.71 -15.42
N TYR A 340 27.18 2.50 -15.57
CA TYR A 340 26.30 1.88 -14.58
C TYR A 340 25.70 0.57 -15.10
N PRO A 341 26.49 -0.50 -15.23
CA PRO A 341 26.05 -1.75 -15.89
C PRO A 341 25.15 -2.62 -15.02
N ASP A 342 24.94 -2.30 -13.73
CA ASP A 342 24.11 -3.09 -12.83
C ASP A 342 22.65 -3.06 -13.23
N THR A 343 22.04 -4.24 -13.40
CA THR A 343 20.68 -4.40 -13.90
C THR A 343 19.60 -3.92 -12.92
N TYR A 344 19.85 -4.03 -11.61
CA TYR A 344 18.93 -3.51 -10.62
C TYR A 344 18.92 -1.99 -10.64
N LEU A 345 20.10 -1.38 -10.73
CA LEU A 345 20.23 0.07 -10.79
C LEU A 345 19.58 0.65 -12.05
N GLN A 346 19.81 0.06 -13.20
CA GLN A 346 19.20 0.50 -14.46
C GLN A 346 17.68 0.39 -14.44
N ARG A 347 17.14 -0.74 -13.95
CA ARG A 347 15.69 -0.93 -13.82
C ARG A 347 15.07 0.06 -12.83
N ALA A 348 15.71 0.26 -11.69
CA ALA A 348 15.23 1.22 -10.69
C ALA A 348 15.27 2.64 -11.23
N ALA A 349 16.33 3.04 -11.94
CA ALA A 349 16.47 4.35 -12.55
C ALA A 349 15.40 4.59 -13.63
N ALA A 350 15.21 3.64 -14.55
CA ALA A 350 14.19 3.75 -15.59
C ALA A 350 12.77 3.86 -15.00
N LEU A 351 12.44 3.04 -14.00
CA LEU A 351 11.14 3.11 -13.33
C LEU A 351 10.96 4.45 -12.60
N THR A 352 12.01 4.95 -11.96
CA THR A 352 11.97 6.25 -11.25
C THR A 352 11.86 7.41 -12.22
N LEU A 353 12.52 7.35 -13.37
CA LEU A 353 12.37 8.31 -14.44
C LEU A 353 10.90 8.39 -14.90
N CYS A 354 10.25 7.25 -15.14
CA CYS A 354 8.83 7.22 -15.48
C CYS A 354 7.95 7.82 -14.37
N LYS A 355 8.28 7.58 -13.10
CA LYS A 355 7.54 8.18 -11.97
C LYS A 355 7.73 9.69 -11.91
N PHE A 356 8.93 10.20 -12.20
CA PHE A 356 9.18 11.64 -12.26
C PHE A 356 8.42 12.33 -13.41
N MET A 357 8.33 11.68 -14.57
CA MET A 357 7.49 12.15 -15.67
C MET A 357 6.00 12.24 -15.29
N CYS A 358 5.51 11.36 -14.42
CA CYS A 358 4.14 11.46 -13.90
C CYS A 358 3.96 12.61 -12.89
N ILE A 359 5.05 13.10 -12.27
CA ILE A 359 5.00 14.18 -11.26
C ILE A 359 5.07 15.56 -11.91
N SER A 360 5.88 15.74 -12.94
CA SER A 360 6.12 17.04 -13.58
C SER A 360 6.06 16.95 -15.10
N SER A 361 5.23 17.79 -15.72
CA SER A 361 5.13 17.91 -17.17
C SER A 361 6.44 18.43 -17.79
N GLU A 362 7.12 19.37 -17.12
CA GLU A 362 8.41 19.90 -17.58
C GLU A 362 9.48 18.82 -17.66
N TYR A 363 9.39 17.80 -16.80
CA TYR A 363 10.31 16.67 -16.80
C TYR A 363 10.11 15.71 -18.00
N CYS A 364 8.93 15.75 -18.63
CA CYS A 364 8.66 15.00 -19.87
C CYS A 364 9.25 15.68 -21.09
N GLU A 365 9.46 17.00 -21.03
CA GLU A 365 9.95 17.82 -22.16
C GLU A 365 11.49 17.97 -22.17
N ALA A 366 12.12 17.69 -21.01
CA ALA A 366 13.57 17.81 -20.82
C ALA A 366 14.29 16.48 -21.10
#